data_8e1c11a651a6018f821ed025e83be719
#
_entry.id   8e1c11a651a6018f821ed025e83be719
#
_cell.length_a   1.000
_cell.length_b   1.000
_cell.length_c   1.000
_cell.angle_alpha   90.00
_cell.angle_beta   90.00
_cell.angle_gamma   90.00
#
_symmetry.space_group_name_H-M   'P 1'
#
loop_
_entity.id
_entity.type
_entity.pdbx_description
1 polymer ?
#
loop_
_entity_poly.entity_id
_entity_poly.type
_entity_poly.pdbx_seq_one_letter_code
_entity_poly.pdbx_strand_id
1 'polypeptide(L)'
;IRRPPRSTPKPSSAASDVYKRQENDLAKLKMGSFLSVGRGSDEPSRMMVIEYNGGNSSDKPVALVGKGITFDTGGVSLKPPQAMDEMKWDMCGAATVFGVMSTLARLNAKVNVVGVMACAENMCSAKATKPGDVVTSMSGQTIEILNTDAEGRLVLCDALTFVGKYKPSYVIDMATLTGAVVIALGRHASGVMGNDQYLADMIVDAGEESGDRAWELPLWDEHQSCTKTDYADLANIGGGREAGTIHAAAFLSKFTNDYKWAHLDIAATASYSSPVKAGTGRPVPLLSELLLSKRLK
;
A
#
# COMPACT_ATOMS: atom_id res chain seq x y z
N ILE A 1 39.82 -0.50 -0.71
CA ILE A 1 38.99 -1.69 -1.02
C ILE A 1 38.19 -1.34 -2.27
N ARG A 2 38.54 -1.95 -3.42
CA ARG A 2 37.77 -1.74 -4.68
C ARG A 2 36.43 -2.45 -4.56
N ARG A 3 35.32 -1.72 -4.78
CA ARG A 3 33.99 -2.33 -4.92
C ARG A 3 34.00 -3.26 -6.16
N PRO A 4 33.44 -4.49 -6.06
CA PRO A 4 33.31 -5.36 -7.21
C PRO A 4 32.38 -4.68 -8.26
N PRO A 5 32.60 -4.92 -9.57
CA PRO A 5 31.75 -4.38 -10.61
C PRO A 5 30.30 -4.86 -10.40
N ARG A 6 29.35 -3.94 -10.43
CA ARG A 6 27.93 -4.28 -10.45
C ARG A 6 27.64 -5.10 -11.70
N SER A 7 27.39 -6.38 -11.54
CA SER A 7 26.80 -7.18 -12.59
C SER A 7 25.36 -6.69 -12.76
N THR A 8 25.07 -6.02 -13.87
CA THR A 8 23.68 -5.82 -14.30
C THR A 8 23.07 -7.21 -14.53
N PRO A 9 21.96 -7.57 -13.86
CA PRO A 9 21.27 -8.82 -14.15
C PRO A 9 20.87 -8.79 -15.63
N LYS A 10 21.16 -9.87 -16.37
CA LYS A 10 20.59 -10.04 -17.71
C LYS A 10 19.06 -10.07 -17.55
N PRO A 11 18.29 -9.39 -18.42
CA PRO A 11 16.83 -9.49 -18.38
C PRO A 11 16.45 -10.96 -18.47
N SER A 12 15.60 -11.42 -17.54
CA SER A 12 14.96 -12.72 -17.68
C SER A 12 14.07 -12.68 -18.93
N SER A 13 13.81 -13.82 -19.57
CA SER A 13 13.00 -13.94 -20.79
C SER A 13 11.51 -13.54 -20.60
N ALA A 14 11.07 -13.24 -19.39
CA ALA A 14 9.80 -12.63 -19.10
C ALA A 14 9.96 -11.11 -19.19
N ALA A 15 9.29 -10.47 -20.14
CA ALA A 15 9.31 -9.02 -20.30
C ALA A 15 8.75 -8.36 -19.06
N SER A 16 9.60 -7.69 -18.30
CA SER A 16 9.19 -6.81 -17.21
C SER A 16 9.59 -5.39 -17.56
N ASP A 17 8.60 -4.50 -17.65
CA ASP A 17 8.83 -3.07 -17.83
C ASP A 17 8.75 -2.37 -16.48
N VAL A 18 9.68 -1.45 -16.22
CA VAL A 18 9.73 -0.64 -15.01
C VAL A 18 9.59 0.82 -15.36
N TYR A 19 8.53 1.45 -14.90
CA TYR A 19 8.27 2.88 -15.11
C TYR A 19 8.40 3.65 -13.80
N LYS A 20 9.16 4.74 -13.83
CA LYS A 20 9.25 5.70 -12.72
C LYS A 20 8.46 6.95 -13.08
N ARG A 21 7.39 7.24 -12.31
CA ARG A 21 6.62 8.48 -12.40
C ARG A 21 7.19 9.50 -11.41
N GLN A 22 7.53 10.67 -11.94
CA GLN A 22 8.01 11.79 -11.13
C GLN A 22 6.85 12.71 -10.73
N GLU A 23 7.06 13.65 -9.81
CA GLU A 23 6.03 14.57 -9.34
C GLU A 23 5.25 15.27 -10.44
N ASN A 24 5.95 15.73 -11.47
CA ASN A 24 5.30 16.34 -12.64
C ASN A 24 4.35 15.37 -13.36
N ASP A 25 4.66 14.07 -13.37
CA ASP A 25 3.78 13.06 -13.96
C ASP A 25 2.58 12.79 -13.04
N LEU A 26 2.81 12.75 -11.72
CA LEU A 26 1.74 12.61 -10.72
C LEU A 26 0.79 13.81 -10.76
N ALA A 27 1.32 15.03 -10.93
CA ALA A 27 0.52 16.24 -11.08
C ALA A 27 -0.36 16.20 -12.36
N LYS A 28 0.21 15.76 -13.51
CA LYS A 28 -0.56 15.55 -14.74
C LYS A 28 -1.66 14.51 -14.59
N LEU A 29 -1.44 13.48 -13.75
CA LEU A 29 -2.42 12.46 -13.40
C LEU A 29 -3.43 12.95 -12.35
N LYS A 30 -3.31 14.20 -11.87
CA LYS A 30 -4.15 14.81 -10.84
C LYS A 30 -4.12 14.06 -9.50
N MET A 31 -2.99 13.49 -9.14
CA MET A 31 -2.76 12.78 -7.88
C MET A 31 -2.52 13.76 -6.72
N GLY A 32 -3.48 14.63 -6.43
CA GLY A 32 -3.32 15.69 -5.43
C GLY A 32 -3.24 15.15 -4.00
N SER A 33 -3.92 14.04 -3.71
CA SER A 33 -3.85 13.37 -2.42
C SER A 33 -2.45 12.79 -2.19
N PHE A 34 -1.87 12.09 -3.16
CA PHE A 34 -0.52 11.57 -3.10
C PHE A 34 0.53 12.67 -2.90
N LEU A 35 0.46 13.71 -3.75
CA LEU A 35 1.42 14.82 -3.71
C LEU A 35 1.36 15.61 -2.40
N SER A 36 0.19 15.66 -1.74
CA SER A 36 0.04 16.37 -0.47
C SER A 36 0.92 15.82 0.64
N VAL A 37 1.20 14.51 0.61
CA VAL A 37 2.02 13.84 1.63
C VAL A 37 3.49 14.27 1.55
N GLY A 38 4.05 14.30 0.34
CA GLY A 38 5.45 14.67 0.13
C GLY A 38 5.76 16.18 0.18
N ARG A 39 4.75 17.04 0.31
CA ARG A 39 4.94 18.52 0.28
C ARG A 39 5.90 19.06 1.33
N GLY A 40 6.01 18.37 2.46
CA GLY A 40 6.88 18.79 3.56
C GLY A 40 8.33 18.38 3.40
N SER A 41 8.64 17.48 2.48
CA SER A 41 9.99 16.96 2.22
C SER A 41 10.68 17.70 1.08
N ASP A 42 12.02 17.71 1.11
CA ASP A 42 12.84 18.08 -0.04
C ASP A 42 13.06 16.88 -1.00
N GLU A 43 12.79 15.65 -0.53
CA GLU A 43 12.82 14.44 -1.35
C GLU A 43 11.53 14.30 -2.15
N PRO A 44 11.61 14.30 -3.49
CA PRO A 44 10.42 14.33 -4.32
C PRO A 44 9.67 12.99 -4.33
N SER A 45 8.34 13.07 -4.27
CA SER A 45 7.45 11.91 -4.37
C SER A 45 7.66 11.13 -5.68
N ARG A 46 7.54 9.82 -5.63
CA ARG A 46 7.74 8.91 -6.77
C ARG A 46 6.71 7.78 -6.76
N MET A 47 6.19 7.48 -7.93
CA MET A 47 5.45 6.23 -8.13
C MET A 47 6.22 5.33 -9.08
N MET A 48 6.53 4.12 -8.65
CA MET A 48 7.18 3.12 -9.49
C MET A 48 6.15 2.06 -9.88
N VAL A 49 6.17 1.67 -11.16
CA VAL A 49 5.29 0.66 -11.71
C VAL A 49 6.13 -0.43 -12.35
N ILE A 50 5.86 -1.68 -12.02
CA ILE A 50 6.50 -2.85 -12.60
C ILE A 50 5.42 -3.69 -13.25
N GLU A 51 5.52 -3.94 -14.55
CA GLU A 51 4.62 -4.83 -15.27
C GLU A 51 5.34 -6.15 -15.55
N TYR A 52 4.78 -7.26 -15.07
CA TYR A 52 5.27 -8.62 -15.31
C TYR A 52 4.25 -9.40 -16.13
N ASN A 53 4.66 -9.81 -17.32
CA ASN A 53 3.82 -10.50 -18.30
C ASN A 53 4.30 -11.94 -18.48
N GLY A 54 4.11 -12.79 -17.47
CA GLY A 54 4.52 -14.20 -17.48
C GLY A 54 3.41 -15.18 -17.91
N GLY A 55 2.15 -14.73 -17.88
CA GLY A 55 0.95 -15.47 -18.26
C GLY A 55 0.59 -15.32 -19.74
N ASN A 56 -0.65 -15.70 -20.11
CA ASN A 56 -1.16 -15.44 -21.45
C ASN A 56 -1.49 -13.96 -21.62
N SER A 57 -1.33 -13.45 -22.83
CA SER A 57 -1.64 -12.04 -23.14
C SER A 57 -3.13 -11.67 -23.02
N SER A 58 -4.02 -12.68 -23.05
CA SER A 58 -5.46 -12.52 -22.84
C SER A 58 -5.87 -12.44 -21.37
N ASP A 59 -5.01 -12.88 -20.45
CA ASP A 59 -5.32 -12.96 -19.04
C ASP A 59 -5.18 -11.56 -18.39
N LYS A 60 -6.20 -11.15 -17.66
CA LYS A 60 -6.15 -9.90 -16.92
C LYS A 60 -5.08 -9.98 -15.81
N PRO A 61 -4.31 -8.91 -15.59
CA PRO A 61 -3.30 -8.92 -14.53
C PRO A 61 -3.96 -8.88 -13.13
N VAL A 62 -3.24 -9.37 -12.13
CA VAL A 62 -3.44 -9.02 -10.73
C VAL A 62 -2.65 -7.74 -10.45
N ALA A 63 -3.22 -6.77 -9.75
CA ALA A 63 -2.52 -5.57 -9.34
C ALA A 63 -2.12 -5.64 -7.85
N LEU A 64 -0.86 -5.33 -7.58
CA LEU A 64 -0.31 -5.20 -6.23
C LEU A 64 0.05 -3.73 -6.00
N VAL A 65 -0.46 -3.12 -4.92
CA VAL A 65 -0.20 -1.72 -4.59
C VAL A 65 0.44 -1.64 -3.22
N GLY A 66 1.61 -1.01 -3.09
CA GLY A 66 2.34 -0.94 -1.84
C GLY A 66 2.55 0.49 -1.34
N LYS A 67 2.24 0.73 -0.06
CA LYS A 67 2.64 1.95 0.66
C LYS A 67 4.16 2.00 0.73
N GLY A 68 4.73 3.13 0.32
CA GLY A 68 6.17 3.35 0.25
C GLY A 68 6.60 4.64 0.96
N ILE A 69 6.11 4.89 2.16
CA ILE A 69 6.55 6.05 2.95
C ILE A 69 7.96 5.79 3.46
N THR A 70 8.94 6.48 2.87
CA THR A 70 10.37 6.21 3.11
C THR A 70 10.83 6.63 4.50
N PHE A 71 10.19 7.64 5.06
CA PHE A 71 10.22 8.01 6.46
C PHE A 71 8.94 8.76 6.84
N ASP A 72 8.40 8.49 8.03
CA ASP A 72 7.15 9.08 8.50
C ASP A 72 7.32 9.77 9.86
N THR A 73 7.38 11.10 9.84
CA THR A 73 7.36 11.89 11.08
C THR A 73 5.95 12.14 11.62
N GLY A 74 4.91 11.79 10.85
CA GLY A 74 3.54 12.22 11.05
C GLY A 74 3.20 13.56 10.38
N GLY A 75 4.19 14.25 9.82
CA GLY A 75 4.02 15.60 9.29
C GLY A 75 3.73 16.61 10.41
N VAL A 76 2.81 17.55 10.18
CA VAL A 76 2.40 18.54 11.18
C VAL A 76 1.72 17.88 12.40
N SER A 77 1.01 16.74 12.19
CA SER A 77 0.50 15.89 13.27
C SER A 77 1.63 14.99 13.79
N LEU A 78 2.68 15.61 14.34
CA LEU A 78 3.97 14.99 14.67
C LEU A 78 3.82 13.79 15.63
N LYS A 79 4.44 12.67 15.27
CA LYS A 79 4.52 11.48 16.13
C LYS A 79 5.31 11.75 17.42
N PRO A 80 5.01 11.05 18.51
CA PRO A 80 5.90 10.99 19.66
C PRO A 80 7.30 10.50 19.26
N PRO A 81 8.39 10.97 19.92
CA PRO A 81 9.75 10.58 19.54
C PRO A 81 10.07 9.09 19.78
N GLN A 82 9.29 8.40 20.65
CA GLN A 82 9.49 6.99 20.95
C GLN A 82 9.26 6.14 19.71
N ALA A 83 10.29 5.36 19.34
CA ALA A 83 10.29 4.45 18.18
C ALA A 83 10.08 5.15 16.82
N MET A 84 10.24 6.48 16.72
CA MET A 84 10.15 7.19 15.44
C MET A 84 11.24 6.69 14.45
N ASP A 85 12.40 6.23 14.93
CA ASP A 85 13.45 5.62 14.11
C ASP A 85 12.99 4.35 13.38
N GLU A 86 11.89 3.71 13.82
CA GLU A 86 11.27 2.56 13.17
C GLU A 86 10.42 2.95 11.96
N MET A 87 10.11 4.23 11.79
CA MET A 87 9.34 4.75 10.66
C MET A 87 10.09 4.67 9.31
N LYS A 88 11.37 4.28 9.31
CA LYS A 88 12.10 3.84 8.11
C LYS A 88 11.54 2.56 7.48
N TRP A 89 10.71 1.80 8.21
CA TRP A 89 10.02 0.60 7.70
C TRP A 89 8.59 0.88 7.21
N ASP A 90 8.18 2.12 7.21
CA ASP A 90 6.85 2.51 6.76
C ASP A 90 6.66 2.41 5.23
N MET A 91 7.68 1.88 4.58
CA MET A 91 7.74 1.53 3.15
C MET A 91 7.66 0.00 2.89
N CYS A 92 7.37 -0.81 3.91
CA CYS A 92 7.36 -2.26 3.75
C CYS A 92 6.27 -2.76 2.79
N GLY A 93 5.18 -2.03 2.58
CA GLY A 93 4.22 -2.33 1.53
C GLY A 93 4.85 -2.29 0.13
N ALA A 94 5.59 -1.22 -0.19
CA ALA A 94 6.33 -1.10 -1.44
C ALA A 94 7.46 -2.15 -1.56
N ALA A 95 8.16 -2.42 -0.46
CA ALA A 95 9.17 -3.48 -0.42
C ALA A 95 8.57 -4.87 -0.69
N THR A 96 7.35 -5.13 -0.20
CA THR A 96 6.60 -6.35 -0.50
C THR A 96 6.30 -6.47 -1.99
N VAL A 97 5.78 -5.41 -2.63
CA VAL A 97 5.55 -5.39 -4.08
C VAL A 97 6.83 -5.78 -4.82
N PHE A 98 7.96 -5.12 -4.50
CA PHE A 98 9.25 -5.42 -5.13
C PHE A 98 9.69 -6.86 -4.89
N GLY A 99 9.53 -7.39 -3.66
CA GLY A 99 9.87 -8.76 -3.29
C GLY A 99 9.07 -9.80 -4.08
N VAL A 100 7.76 -9.62 -4.18
CA VAL A 100 6.87 -10.49 -4.96
C VAL A 100 7.22 -10.44 -6.44
N MET A 101 7.34 -9.25 -7.04
CA MET A 101 7.71 -9.09 -8.45
C MET A 101 9.05 -9.75 -8.78
N SER A 102 10.03 -9.62 -7.89
CA SER A 102 11.35 -10.27 -8.01
C SER A 102 11.23 -11.79 -7.94
N THR A 103 10.38 -12.32 -7.06
CA THR A 103 10.11 -13.77 -6.92
C THR A 103 9.48 -14.33 -8.19
N LEU A 104 8.42 -13.68 -8.70
CA LEU A 104 7.74 -14.10 -9.93
C LEU A 104 8.69 -14.12 -11.13
N ALA A 105 9.51 -13.08 -11.26
CA ALA A 105 10.50 -12.99 -12.34
C ALA A 105 11.55 -14.10 -12.27
N ARG A 106 12.08 -14.40 -11.07
CA ARG A 106 13.08 -15.47 -10.86
C ARG A 106 12.51 -16.87 -11.13
N LEU A 107 11.24 -17.08 -10.79
CA LEU A 107 10.56 -18.36 -10.98
C LEU A 107 9.96 -18.51 -12.39
N ASN A 108 10.03 -17.50 -13.24
CA ASN A 108 9.34 -17.47 -14.54
C ASN A 108 7.86 -17.84 -14.40
N ALA A 109 7.18 -17.27 -13.40
CA ALA A 109 5.82 -17.58 -13.01
C ALA A 109 4.85 -17.32 -14.17
N LYS A 110 3.83 -18.18 -14.32
CA LYS A 110 2.84 -18.09 -15.40
C LYS A 110 1.62 -17.25 -14.97
N VAL A 111 1.86 -15.98 -14.69
CA VAL A 111 0.85 -15.01 -14.23
C VAL A 111 1.20 -13.62 -14.76
N ASN A 112 0.20 -12.77 -14.98
CA ASN A 112 0.38 -11.37 -15.30
C ASN A 112 0.14 -10.54 -14.03
N VAL A 113 1.10 -9.67 -13.68
CA VAL A 113 1.02 -8.85 -12.45
C VAL A 113 1.49 -7.44 -12.74
N VAL A 114 0.77 -6.47 -12.20
CA VAL A 114 1.19 -5.06 -12.16
C VAL A 114 1.49 -4.69 -10.71
N GLY A 115 2.74 -4.37 -10.42
CA GLY A 115 3.17 -3.87 -9.11
C GLY A 115 3.28 -2.34 -9.11
N VAL A 116 2.64 -1.67 -8.16
CA VAL A 116 2.71 -0.21 -7.97
C VAL A 116 3.23 0.11 -6.59
N MET A 117 4.26 0.92 -6.52
CA MET A 117 4.88 1.39 -5.28
C MET A 117 4.69 2.89 -5.15
N ALA A 118 3.89 3.33 -4.17
CA ALA A 118 3.57 4.73 -3.90
C ALA A 118 4.56 5.30 -2.87
N CYS A 119 5.62 5.97 -3.34
CA CYS A 119 6.75 6.41 -2.52
C CYS A 119 6.71 7.92 -2.25
N ALA A 120 6.67 8.29 -0.98
CA ALA A 120 6.79 9.67 -0.49
C ALA A 120 7.51 9.69 0.85
N GLU A 121 7.97 10.85 1.29
CA GLU A 121 8.48 11.08 2.63
C GLU A 121 7.56 12.07 3.35
N ASN A 122 7.07 11.72 4.55
CA ASN A 122 6.17 12.57 5.32
C ASN A 122 6.95 13.36 6.37
N MET A 123 7.23 14.63 6.06
CA MET A 123 8.04 15.51 6.90
C MET A 123 7.27 16.74 7.38
N CYS A 124 7.64 17.23 8.56
CA CYS A 124 7.15 18.49 9.09
C CYS A 124 8.03 19.64 8.58
N SER A 125 7.42 20.58 7.85
CA SER A 125 8.10 21.79 7.37
C SER A 125 7.11 22.93 7.14
N ALA A 126 7.61 24.11 6.78
CA ALA A 126 6.78 25.26 6.44
C ALA A 126 5.90 25.04 5.19
N LYS A 127 6.24 24.05 4.34
CA LYS A 127 5.49 23.70 3.13
C LYS A 127 4.53 22.52 3.34
N ALA A 128 4.62 21.84 4.50
CA ALA A 128 3.84 20.64 4.76
C ALA A 128 2.34 20.90 4.72
N THR A 129 1.60 19.88 4.32
CA THR A 129 0.14 19.84 4.43
C THR A 129 -0.25 19.93 5.90
N LYS A 130 -1.31 20.69 6.19
CA LYS A 130 -1.79 20.94 7.56
C LYS A 130 -3.14 20.28 7.79
N PRO A 131 -3.46 19.90 9.03
CA PRO A 131 -4.83 19.58 9.40
C PRO A 131 -5.80 20.71 9.02
N GLY A 132 -6.91 20.34 8.34
CA GLY A 132 -7.88 21.25 7.75
C GLY A 132 -7.63 21.59 6.27
N ASP A 133 -6.50 21.22 5.70
CA ASP A 133 -6.29 21.36 4.25
C ASP A 133 -7.19 20.36 3.49
N VAL A 134 -7.75 20.80 2.36
CA VAL A 134 -8.54 19.96 1.45
C VAL A 134 -7.76 19.75 0.16
N VAL A 135 -7.67 18.47 -0.26
CA VAL A 135 -6.99 18.08 -1.49
C VAL A 135 -7.94 17.33 -2.42
N THR A 136 -7.66 17.35 -3.72
CA THR A 136 -8.42 16.57 -4.71
C THR A 136 -7.62 15.36 -5.13
N SER A 137 -8.20 14.17 -5.00
CA SER A 137 -7.59 12.91 -5.44
C SER A 137 -7.68 12.72 -6.96
N MET A 138 -6.97 11.73 -7.49
CA MET A 138 -7.03 11.33 -8.90
C MET A 138 -8.45 10.93 -9.35
N SER A 139 -9.27 10.39 -8.44
CA SER A 139 -10.67 10.03 -8.71
C SER A 139 -11.59 11.25 -8.86
N GLY A 140 -11.09 12.45 -8.49
CA GLY A 140 -11.89 13.69 -8.44
C GLY A 140 -12.54 13.96 -7.09
N GLN A 141 -12.55 13.00 -6.17
CA GLN A 141 -13.07 13.18 -4.81
C GLN A 141 -12.17 14.13 -4.02
N THR A 142 -12.78 15.02 -3.27
CA THR A 142 -12.10 15.93 -2.33
C THR A 142 -11.92 15.25 -0.98
N ILE A 143 -10.75 15.48 -0.34
CA ILE A 143 -10.40 14.87 0.93
C ILE A 143 -9.97 15.96 1.90
N GLU A 144 -10.67 16.08 3.02
CA GLU A 144 -10.24 16.89 4.16
C GLU A 144 -9.20 16.11 4.96
N ILE A 145 -8.03 16.69 5.13
CA ILE A 145 -6.94 16.09 5.90
C ILE A 145 -7.03 16.57 7.34
N LEU A 146 -7.60 15.75 8.23
CA LEU A 146 -7.73 16.07 9.64
C LEU A 146 -6.51 15.63 10.46
N ASN A 147 -5.74 14.65 9.95
CA ASN A 147 -4.53 14.17 10.58
C ASN A 147 -3.49 13.83 9.51
N THR A 148 -2.35 14.50 9.53
CA THR A 148 -1.27 14.27 8.56
C THR A 148 -0.46 13.01 8.85
N ASP A 149 -0.63 12.35 10.02
CA ASP A 149 -0.09 11.03 10.36
C ASP A 149 -0.95 9.86 9.81
N ALA A 150 -2.02 10.17 9.11
CA ALA A 150 -2.82 9.23 8.32
C ALA A 150 -2.53 9.41 6.82
N GLU A 151 -1.27 9.49 6.46
CA GLU A 151 -0.70 9.81 5.14
C GLU A 151 -0.69 8.60 4.19
N GLY A 152 -0.52 7.39 4.72
CA GLY A 152 -0.44 6.16 3.91
C GLY A 152 -1.68 5.95 3.06
N ARG A 153 -2.87 6.18 3.61
CA ARG A 153 -4.11 6.09 2.85
C ARG A 153 -4.25 7.20 1.78
N LEU A 154 -3.58 8.35 1.97
CA LEU A 154 -3.58 9.44 1.00
C LEU A 154 -2.72 9.13 -0.24
N VAL A 155 -1.59 8.46 -0.09
CA VAL A 155 -0.80 8.00 -1.24
C VAL A 155 -1.46 6.79 -1.91
N LEU A 156 -2.09 5.91 -1.12
CA LEU A 156 -2.75 4.70 -1.64
C LEU A 156 -4.00 4.99 -2.45
N CYS A 157 -4.85 5.94 -2.05
CA CYS A 157 -6.11 6.22 -2.75
C CYS A 157 -5.88 6.62 -4.22
N ASP A 158 -4.86 7.42 -4.50
CA ASP A 158 -4.49 7.80 -5.87
C ASP A 158 -3.85 6.62 -6.63
N ALA A 159 -3.03 5.81 -5.95
CA ALA A 159 -2.44 4.61 -6.55
C ALA A 159 -3.50 3.54 -6.87
N LEU A 160 -4.50 3.36 -6.01
CA LEU A 160 -5.65 2.48 -6.23
C LEU A 160 -6.51 2.96 -7.41
N THR A 161 -6.80 4.25 -7.50
CA THR A 161 -7.46 4.82 -8.68
C THR A 161 -6.64 4.57 -9.95
N PHE A 162 -5.32 4.74 -9.89
CA PHE A 162 -4.45 4.58 -11.04
C PHE A 162 -4.40 3.16 -11.60
N VAL A 163 -4.43 2.12 -10.76
CA VAL A 163 -4.34 0.73 -11.23
C VAL A 163 -5.57 0.29 -12.01
N GLY A 164 -6.72 0.94 -11.85
CA GLY A 164 -7.94 0.68 -12.60
C GLY A 164 -7.75 0.71 -14.13
N LYS A 165 -6.81 1.53 -14.64
CA LYS A 165 -6.49 1.59 -16.08
C LYS A 165 -5.99 0.26 -16.68
N TYR A 166 -5.42 -0.62 -15.85
CA TYR A 166 -4.94 -1.95 -16.26
C TYR A 166 -6.06 -2.98 -16.31
N LYS A 167 -7.28 -2.63 -15.86
CA LYS A 167 -8.45 -3.51 -15.78
C LYS A 167 -8.12 -4.85 -15.09
N PRO A 168 -7.52 -4.81 -13.88
CA PRO A 168 -7.06 -5.99 -13.19
C PRO A 168 -8.22 -6.94 -12.85
N SER A 169 -7.92 -8.25 -12.71
CA SER A 169 -8.88 -9.22 -12.17
C SER A 169 -9.10 -9.03 -10.68
N TYR A 170 -8.01 -8.73 -9.96
CA TYR A 170 -7.97 -8.46 -8.53
C TYR A 170 -6.96 -7.36 -8.23
N VAL A 171 -7.23 -6.57 -7.21
CA VAL A 171 -6.29 -5.59 -6.66
C VAL A 171 -6.04 -5.93 -5.19
N ILE A 172 -4.78 -6.02 -4.80
CA ILE A 172 -4.39 -6.22 -3.41
C ILE A 172 -3.43 -5.09 -3.03
N ASP A 173 -3.79 -4.30 -2.03
CA ASP A 173 -2.85 -3.35 -1.48
C ASP A 173 -2.31 -3.78 -0.13
N MET A 174 -1.08 -3.39 0.16
CA MET A 174 -0.41 -3.68 1.40
C MET A 174 0.25 -2.43 1.96
N ALA A 175 0.01 -2.20 3.25
CA ALA A 175 0.53 -1.02 3.94
C ALA A 175 0.79 -1.28 5.42
N THR A 176 1.86 -0.72 5.94
CA THR A 176 2.06 -0.46 7.36
C THR A 176 1.14 0.71 7.75
N LEU A 177 -0.17 0.41 7.86
CA LEU A 177 -1.16 1.48 7.81
C LEU A 177 -1.59 1.97 9.18
N THR A 178 -1.81 1.05 10.13
CA THR A 178 -2.37 1.46 11.43
C THR A 178 -1.70 0.77 12.62
N GLY A 179 -1.50 1.52 13.70
CA GLY A 179 -1.19 0.91 14.99
C GLY A 179 -2.36 0.08 15.56
N ALA A 180 -3.58 0.32 15.08
CA ALA A 180 -4.77 -0.39 15.52
C ALA A 180 -4.74 -1.89 15.18
N VAL A 181 -4.18 -2.29 14.04
CA VAL A 181 -4.04 -3.72 13.69
C VAL A 181 -3.09 -4.44 14.64
N VAL A 182 -2.05 -3.76 15.14
CA VAL A 182 -1.14 -4.34 16.15
C VAL A 182 -1.88 -4.62 17.46
N ILE A 183 -2.80 -3.74 17.84
CA ILE A 183 -3.63 -3.92 19.05
C ILE A 183 -4.64 -5.06 18.84
N ALA A 184 -5.25 -5.14 17.64
CA ALA A 184 -6.28 -6.13 17.34
C ALA A 184 -5.73 -7.55 17.17
N LEU A 185 -4.64 -7.72 16.42
CA LEU A 185 -4.11 -9.03 15.98
C LEU A 185 -2.75 -9.40 16.57
N GLY A 186 -2.11 -8.50 17.31
CA GLY A 186 -0.72 -8.69 17.75
C GLY A 186 0.24 -8.66 16.56
N ARG A 187 1.32 -9.46 16.62
CA ARG A 187 2.37 -9.49 15.60
C ARG A 187 2.43 -10.79 14.79
N HIS A 188 1.35 -11.57 14.81
CA HIS A 188 1.34 -12.92 14.23
C HIS A 188 0.55 -13.02 12.93
N ALA A 189 -0.39 -12.10 12.68
CA ALA A 189 -1.19 -12.08 11.47
C ALA A 189 -1.30 -10.65 10.91
N SER A 190 -1.35 -10.52 9.59
CA SER A 190 -1.74 -9.29 8.90
C SER A 190 -3.27 -9.17 8.87
N GLY A 191 -3.81 -7.94 8.98
CA GLY A 191 -5.25 -7.73 8.86
C GLY A 191 -5.69 -7.71 7.40
N VAL A 192 -6.78 -8.42 7.06
CA VAL A 192 -7.37 -8.42 5.71
C VAL A 192 -8.74 -7.77 5.77
N MET A 193 -9.04 -6.84 4.88
CA MET A 193 -10.36 -6.24 4.66
C MET A 193 -10.55 -6.02 3.17
N GLY A 194 -11.78 -6.13 2.66
CA GLY A 194 -12.00 -5.98 1.22
C GLY A 194 -13.46 -5.90 0.83
N ASN A 195 -13.70 -5.87 -0.48
CA ASN A 195 -15.03 -5.84 -1.09
C ASN A 195 -15.40 -7.16 -1.80
N ASP A 196 -14.58 -8.19 -1.69
CA ASP A 196 -14.80 -9.51 -2.31
C ASP A 196 -14.39 -10.62 -1.34
N GLN A 197 -15.38 -11.35 -0.81
CA GLN A 197 -15.15 -12.41 0.19
C GLN A 197 -14.26 -13.53 -0.37
N TYR A 198 -14.46 -13.91 -1.64
CA TYR A 198 -13.65 -14.97 -2.24
C TYR A 198 -12.16 -14.59 -2.29
N LEU A 199 -11.84 -13.32 -2.56
CA LEU A 199 -10.46 -12.84 -2.50
C LEU A 199 -9.90 -12.88 -1.08
N ALA A 200 -10.70 -12.48 -0.08
CA ALA A 200 -10.29 -12.51 1.32
C ALA A 200 -10.00 -13.96 1.78
N ASP A 201 -10.89 -14.90 1.46
CA ASP A 201 -10.71 -16.33 1.78
C ASP A 201 -9.42 -16.89 1.17
N MET A 202 -9.16 -16.59 -0.13
CA MET A 202 -7.94 -17.04 -0.80
C MET A 202 -6.67 -16.46 -0.18
N ILE A 203 -6.71 -15.22 0.30
CA ILE A 203 -5.58 -14.58 0.99
C ILE A 203 -5.30 -15.27 2.32
N VAL A 204 -6.35 -15.55 3.10
CA VAL A 204 -6.23 -16.25 4.40
C VAL A 204 -5.66 -17.65 4.19
N ASP A 205 -6.20 -18.41 3.24
CA ASP A 205 -5.74 -19.76 2.90
C ASP A 205 -4.26 -19.77 2.46
N ALA A 206 -3.87 -18.85 1.57
CA ALA A 206 -2.47 -18.71 1.16
C ALA A 206 -1.55 -18.34 2.32
N GLY A 207 -2.07 -17.56 3.27
CA GLY A 207 -1.37 -17.22 4.52
C GLY A 207 -1.10 -18.43 5.40
N GLU A 208 -2.07 -19.34 5.57
CA GLU A 208 -1.89 -20.58 6.33
C GLU A 208 -0.91 -21.52 5.63
N GLU A 209 -1.01 -21.69 4.31
CA GLU A 209 -0.12 -22.57 3.54
C GLU A 209 1.34 -22.10 3.53
N SER A 210 1.54 -20.78 3.41
CA SER A 210 2.90 -20.19 3.42
C SER A 210 3.48 -19.99 4.82
N GLY A 211 2.67 -20.16 5.89
CA GLY A 211 3.03 -19.83 7.27
C GLY A 211 3.12 -18.32 7.54
N ASP A 212 2.65 -17.48 6.62
CA ASP A 212 2.62 -16.02 6.70
C ASP A 212 1.18 -15.52 6.88
N ARG A 213 0.64 -15.81 8.07
CA ARG A 213 -0.79 -15.72 8.37
C ARG A 213 -1.39 -14.34 8.16
N ALA A 214 -2.64 -14.35 7.69
CA ALA A 214 -3.53 -13.21 7.64
C ALA A 214 -4.86 -13.55 8.33
N TRP A 215 -5.59 -12.53 8.80
CA TRP A 215 -6.88 -12.69 9.44
C TRP A 215 -7.84 -11.64 8.96
N GLU A 216 -9.04 -12.06 8.56
CA GLU A 216 -10.06 -11.16 8.05
C GLU A 216 -10.70 -10.35 9.18
N LEU A 217 -10.88 -9.06 8.93
CA LEU A 217 -11.63 -8.11 9.75
C LEU A 217 -12.81 -7.57 8.94
N PRO A 218 -13.95 -7.26 9.59
CA PRO A 218 -15.15 -6.84 8.88
C PRO A 218 -14.98 -5.47 8.20
N LEU A 219 -15.63 -5.30 7.05
CA LEU A 219 -15.77 -4.00 6.38
C LEU A 219 -17.26 -3.79 6.00
N TRP A 220 -18.07 -3.49 7.02
CA TRP A 220 -19.52 -3.33 6.87
C TRP A 220 -19.91 -1.88 6.52
N ASP A 221 -21.15 -1.70 6.06
CA ASP A 221 -21.67 -0.38 5.69
C ASP A 221 -21.64 0.62 6.85
N GLU A 222 -21.82 0.17 8.09
CA GLU A 222 -21.74 0.99 9.29
C GLU A 222 -20.39 1.69 9.44
N HIS A 223 -19.30 1.04 9.02
CA HIS A 223 -17.96 1.61 9.07
C HIS A 223 -17.74 2.73 8.05
N GLN A 224 -18.58 2.80 7.00
CA GLN A 224 -18.43 3.81 5.93
C GLN A 224 -18.72 5.24 6.40
N SER A 225 -19.43 5.39 7.51
CA SER A 225 -19.76 6.71 8.07
C SER A 225 -18.56 7.43 8.70
N CYS A 226 -17.48 6.70 8.99
CA CYS A 226 -16.29 7.25 9.67
C CYS A 226 -15.54 8.31 8.84
N THR A 227 -15.76 8.35 7.52
CA THR A 227 -15.08 9.30 6.62
C THR A 227 -15.93 10.55 6.30
N LYS A 228 -17.06 10.75 6.96
CA LYS A 228 -17.91 11.92 6.73
C LYS A 228 -17.28 13.20 7.25
N THR A 229 -17.42 14.29 6.49
CA THR A 229 -17.01 15.64 6.85
C THR A 229 -17.97 16.65 6.22
N ASP A 230 -17.98 17.88 6.75
CA ASP A 230 -18.78 18.99 6.21
C ASP A 230 -18.02 19.82 5.16
N TYR A 231 -16.71 19.58 4.97
CA TYR A 231 -15.85 20.44 4.15
C TYR A 231 -15.35 19.81 2.86
N ALA A 232 -15.52 18.49 2.70
CA ALA A 232 -15.08 17.74 1.53
C ALA A 232 -15.98 16.50 1.32
N ASP A 233 -15.74 15.73 0.26
CA ASP A 233 -16.46 14.46 0.05
C ASP A 233 -16.08 13.42 1.11
N LEU A 234 -14.83 13.46 1.58
CA LEU A 234 -14.27 12.53 2.57
C LEU A 234 -13.34 13.23 3.55
N ALA A 235 -13.27 12.73 4.80
CA ALA A 235 -12.16 13.00 5.71
C ALA A 235 -11.15 11.84 5.68
N ASN A 236 -9.85 12.13 5.86
CA ASN A 236 -8.84 11.06 5.88
C ASN A 236 -8.85 10.26 7.18
N ILE A 237 -9.45 10.76 8.24
CA ILE A 237 -9.71 10.03 9.49
C ILE A 237 -11.10 10.37 10.02
N GLY A 238 -11.63 9.50 10.90
CA GLY A 238 -12.86 9.73 11.64
C GLY A 238 -13.08 8.63 12.68
N GLY A 239 -14.15 8.75 13.47
CA GLY A 239 -14.59 7.70 14.37
C GLY A 239 -13.77 7.49 15.65
N GLY A 240 -12.86 8.39 16.01
CA GLY A 240 -12.07 8.26 17.24
C GLY A 240 -11.03 7.14 17.17
N ARG A 241 -10.83 6.40 18.29
CA ARG A 241 -9.84 5.32 18.40
C ARG A 241 -10.40 3.93 18.05
N GLU A 242 -11.72 3.81 17.94
CA GLU A 242 -12.41 2.56 17.69
C GLU A 242 -12.21 2.10 16.25
N ALA A 243 -12.11 0.79 16.04
CA ALA A 243 -12.03 0.17 14.70
C ALA A 243 -11.00 0.81 13.75
N GLY A 244 -9.88 1.35 14.23
CA GLY A 244 -8.97 2.21 13.47
C GLY A 244 -8.44 1.58 12.18
N THR A 245 -8.15 0.27 12.15
CA THR A 245 -7.71 -0.42 10.93
C THR A 245 -8.88 -0.59 9.94
N ILE A 246 -10.10 -0.87 10.43
CA ILE A 246 -11.31 -1.00 9.61
C ILE A 246 -11.67 0.37 9.00
N HIS A 247 -11.57 1.46 9.77
CA HIS A 247 -11.84 2.82 9.28
C HIS A 247 -10.82 3.24 8.21
N ALA A 248 -9.56 2.81 8.32
CA ALA A 248 -8.56 3.03 7.27
C ALA A 248 -8.94 2.29 5.97
N ALA A 249 -9.37 1.03 6.08
CA ALA A 249 -9.87 0.26 4.94
C ALA A 249 -11.17 0.86 4.37
N ALA A 250 -12.09 1.37 5.21
CA ALA A 250 -13.30 2.05 4.78
C ALA A 250 -13.01 3.31 3.95
N PHE A 251 -11.96 4.07 4.30
CA PHE A 251 -11.48 5.17 3.46
C PHE A 251 -10.98 4.65 2.10
N LEU A 252 -10.11 3.63 2.09
CA LEU A 252 -9.54 3.07 0.85
C LEU A 252 -10.62 2.48 -0.06
N SER A 253 -11.67 1.86 0.51
CA SER A 253 -12.77 1.26 -0.26
C SER A 253 -13.50 2.25 -1.17
N LYS A 254 -13.48 3.56 -0.86
CA LYS A 254 -14.08 4.61 -1.70
C LYS A 254 -13.41 4.77 -3.07
N PHE A 255 -12.22 4.20 -3.25
CA PHE A 255 -11.40 4.30 -4.46
C PHE A 255 -11.27 2.96 -5.19
N THR A 256 -12.06 1.93 -4.81
CA THR A 256 -11.91 0.55 -5.30
C THR A 256 -13.19 -0.05 -5.88
N ASN A 257 -14.19 0.78 -6.21
CA ASN A 257 -15.51 0.33 -6.64
C ASN A 257 -15.54 -0.43 -7.98
N ASP A 258 -14.53 -0.24 -8.83
CA ASP A 258 -14.52 -0.76 -10.19
C ASP A 258 -13.89 -2.17 -10.31
N TYR A 259 -13.41 -2.75 -9.19
CA TYR A 259 -12.72 -4.03 -9.20
C TYR A 259 -12.80 -4.74 -7.84
N LYS A 260 -12.52 -6.04 -7.84
CA LYS A 260 -12.37 -6.85 -6.63
C LYS A 260 -11.08 -6.46 -5.91
N TRP A 261 -11.20 -6.16 -4.64
CA TRP A 261 -10.12 -5.55 -3.86
C TRP A 261 -10.01 -6.15 -2.46
N ALA A 262 -8.77 -6.27 -2.00
CA ALA A 262 -8.42 -6.53 -0.60
C ALA A 262 -7.26 -5.64 -0.16
N HIS A 263 -7.36 -5.14 1.06
CA HIS A 263 -6.33 -4.43 1.79
C HIS A 263 -5.67 -5.35 2.82
N LEU A 264 -4.34 -5.37 2.86
CA LEU A 264 -3.56 -5.99 3.93
C LEU A 264 -2.92 -4.90 4.80
N ASP A 265 -3.40 -4.75 6.03
CA ASP A 265 -2.70 -3.94 7.03
C ASP A 265 -1.58 -4.78 7.65
N ILE A 266 -0.34 -4.46 7.25
CA ILE A 266 0.87 -5.20 7.63
C ILE A 266 1.67 -4.52 8.74
N ALA A 267 1.15 -3.47 9.38
CA ALA A 267 1.88 -2.76 10.45
C ALA A 267 2.25 -3.69 11.62
N ALA A 268 1.47 -4.75 11.84
CA ALA A 268 1.75 -5.75 12.86
C ALA A 268 2.89 -6.72 12.50
N THR A 269 3.11 -7.00 11.21
CA THR A 269 3.92 -8.11 10.73
C THR A 269 5.16 -7.71 9.94
N ALA A 270 5.21 -6.47 9.45
CA ALA A 270 6.25 -6.00 8.53
C ALA A 270 7.64 -5.84 9.17
N SER A 271 7.72 -5.65 10.48
CA SER A 271 9.00 -5.41 11.18
C SER A 271 9.04 -5.98 12.59
N TYR A 272 10.25 -6.21 13.07
CA TYR A 272 10.56 -6.52 14.48
C TYR A 272 11.12 -5.29 15.18
N SER A 273 10.65 -5.03 16.41
CA SER A 273 11.21 -3.99 17.29
C SER A 273 12.17 -4.56 18.34
N SER A 274 12.10 -5.86 18.63
CA SER A 274 12.91 -6.54 19.65
C SER A 274 13.04 -8.03 19.32
N PRO A 275 14.17 -8.71 19.65
CA PRO A 275 15.41 -8.16 20.19
C PRO A 275 16.27 -7.39 19.17
N VAL A 276 15.97 -7.54 17.89
CA VAL A 276 16.64 -6.83 16.78
C VAL A 276 15.62 -6.07 15.98
N LYS A 277 15.90 -4.81 15.72
CA LYS A 277 15.07 -3.98 14.83
C LYS A 277 15.36 -4.35 13.37
N ALA A 278 14.38 -4.94 12.68
CA ALA A 278 14.53 -5.37 11.28
C ALA A 278 13.17 -5.50 10.56
N GLY A 279 13.18 -5.40 9.24
CA GLY A 279 12.06 -5.81 8.39
C GLY A 279 11.97 -7.34 8.32
N THR A 280 10.75 -7.88 8.27
CA THR A 280 10.49 -9.33 8.25
C THR A 280 10.46 -9.92 6.85
N GLY A 281 10.17 -9.10 5.85
CA GLY A 281 9.85 -9.54 4.48
C GLY A 281 8.40 -10.00 4.30
N ARG A 282 7.57 -9.98 5.36
CA ARG A 282 6.14 -10.29 5.27
C ARG A 282 5.37 -9.13 4.61
N PRO A 283 4.35 -9.39 3.80
CA PRO A 283 3.76 -10.67 3.41
C PRO A 283 4.23 -11.20 2.02
N VAL A 284 5.54 -11.14 1.69
CA VAL A 284 6.04 -11.70 0.42
C VAL A 284 5.75 -13.20 0.27
N PRO A 285 5.92 -14.05 1.30
CA PRO A 285 5.57 -15.47 1.21
C PRO A 285 4.10 -15.70 0.89
N LEU A 286 3.19 -15.07 1.63
CA LEU A 286 1.74 -15.16 1.43
C LEU A 286 1.34 -14.80 -0.01
N LEU A 287 1.78 -13.62 -0.49
CA LEU A 287 1.38 -13.15 -1.82
C LEU A 287 2.03 -13.96 -2.94
N SER A 288 3.24 -14.46 -2.74
CA SER A 288 3.88 -15.38 -3.69
C SER A 288 3.10 -16.69 -3.80
N GLU A 289 2.69 -17.28 -2.66
CA GLU A 289 1.86 -18.47 -2.63
C GLU A 289 0.52 -18.23 -3.34
N LEU A 290 -0.17 -17.16 -3.03
CA LEU A 290 -1.44 -16.79 -3.65
C LEU A 290 -1.35 -16.71 -5.18
N LEU A 291 -0.30 -16.07 -5.71
CA LEU A 291 -0.11 -15.87 -7.15
C LEU A 291 0.38 -17.12 -7.88
N LEU A 292 1.13 -18.00 -7.21
CA LEU A 292 1.68 -19.23 -7.79
C LEU A 292 0.70 -20.39 -7.73
N SER A 293 -0.19 -20.46 -6.75
CA SER A 293 -1.14 -21.56 -6.52
C SER A 293 -2.28 -21.65 -7.53
N LYS A 294 -2.36 -20.72 -8.50
CA LYS A 294 -3.43 -20.64 -9.52
C LYS A 294 -4.84 -20.45 -8.95
N ARG A 295 -4.97 -20.01 -7.70
CA ARG A 295 -6.26 -19.71 -7.05
C ARG A 295 -6.96 -18.51 -7.66
N LEU A 296 -6.20 -17.55 -8.18
CA LEU A 296 -6.70 -16.30 -8.80
C LEU A 296 -7.02 -16.47 -10.31
N LYS A 297 -7.54 -17.65 -10.72
CA LYS A 297 -7.93 -17.91 -12.10
C LYS A 297 -9.40 -17.60 -12.35
#